data_88d97f8ef0d8a43f1b717ddcf8db6dd7
#
_entry.id   88d97f8ef0d8a43f1b717ddcf8db6dd7
#
_cell.length_a   1.000
_cell.length_b   1.000
_cell.length_c   1.000
_cell.angle_alpha   90.00
_cell.angle_beta   90.00
_cell.angle_gamma   90.00
#
_symmetry.space_group_name_H-M   'P 1'
#
loop_
_entity.id
_entity.type
_entity.pdbx_description
1 polymer ?
#
loop_
_entity_poly.entity_id
_entity_poly.type
_entity_poly.pdbx_seq_one_letter_code
_entity_poly.pdbx_strand_id
1 'polypeptide(L)'
;MSVLHPRKKRRMDSNPGHFDLVVLGCGGGHDETNLSAYLLKPRDKSWSDGILGLEAGSGYGALKRLFGTHPRLFSSLFKPHQPKPKRPTNPIDKAHANQTDKAHTVFTHLKAYLISHAHLDHCASLIISSGSLPGPTRHILGVQNVLEDLERCIWGPGKCWPRIVGWDQSNPCSNTAGGILRALKLASPDNSERGDKDEEYLPIGAGLDDMSVRVVPVSHGCAYTSSAFFVRHARTRHEFLFFGDVEADPLPLSSSLASSCSSSNSPAPNSPVRPLLLPIWGHTAHLFTSNRLRTLLIECSYPAGRPKSQLFGHLCVEGLRKEIKVLAGEVAKLRPNLNGDRPINGTGDRQVNGTDQPIPLSRKRKPSSDLPYPRTRSLTKSPAPVLSSSSSVGPLSGLRVIVTHCKEPPPGFDLQGAPSIADYIVGQLKFGVKTLGLGPDETGVEYVAAHQGDEFVL
;
A
#
# COMPACT_ATOMS: atom_id res chain seq x y z
N MET A 1 5.71 30.53 19.60
CA MET A 1 4.63 29.83 20.31
C MET A 1 3.80 29.12 19.25
N SER A 2 4.04 27.83 19.07
CA SER A 2 3.34 27.00 18.07
C SER A 2 2.01 26.54 18.65
N VAL A 3 0.90 26.95 18.02
CA VAL A 3 -0.45 26.54 18.39
C VAL A 3 -0.67 25.13 17.88
N LEU A 4 -0.68 24.16 18.80
CA LEU A 4 -1.09 22.77 18.52
C LEU A 4 -2.59 22.74 18.22
N HIS A 5 -2.95 22.54 16.96
CA HIS A 5 -4.32 22.29 16.56
C HIS A 5 -4.78 20.92 17.07
N PRO A 6 -5.95 20.81 17.74
CA PRO A 6 -6.46 19.53 18.21
C PRO A 6 -6.82 18.63 17.01
N ARG A 7 -6.17 17.46 16.90
CA ARG A 7 -6.50 16.42 15.91
C ARG A 7 -7.98 16.03 16.07
N LYS A 8 -8.80 16.24 15.03
CA LYS A 8 -10.17 15.72 14.93
C LYS A 8 -10.14 14.21 15.12
N LYS A 9 -10.87 13.67 16.11
CA LYS A 9 -11.11 12.22 16.26
C LYS A 9 -11.69 11.69 14.93
N ARG A 10 -10.91 10.86 14.21
CA ARG A 10 -11.38 10.13 13.03
C ARG A 10 -12.55 9.24 13.44
N ARG A 11 -13.62 9.25 12.66
CA ARG A 11 -14.69 8.26 12.72
C ARG A 11 -14.06 6.88 12.53
N MET A 12 -14.32 5.95 13.44
CA MET A 12 -13.90 4.55 13.29
C MET A 12 -14.66 3.97 12.09
N ASP A 13 -13.93 3.67 11.01
CA ASP A 13 -14.47 2.88 9.92
C ASP A 13 -14.84 1.50 10.45
N SER A 14 -15.98 0.98 9.99
CA SER A 14 -16.54 -0.32 10.41
C SER A 14 -15.74 -1.54 9.91
N ASN A 15 -14.62 -1.34 9.22
CA ASN A 15 -13.72 -2.41 8.80
C ASN A 15 -12.56 -2.54 9.80
N PRO A 16 -12.41 -3.68 10.48
CA PRO A 16 -11.42 -3.84 11.54
C PRO A 16 -9.97 -3.83 11.07
N GLY A 17 -9.68 -3.70 9.77
CA GLY A 17 -8.34 -3.79 9.19
C GLY A 17 -7.61 -5.09 9.53
N HIS A 18 -6.64 -5.49 8.73
CA HIS A 18 -5.96 -6.78 8.86
C HIS A 18 -4.46 -6.68 9.12
N PHE A 19 -3.90 -5.49 8.92
CA PHE A 19 -2.48 -5.21 9.16
C PHE A 19 -2.32 -3.90 9.92
N ASP A 20 -1.27 -3.81 10.72
CA ASP A 20 -0.76 -2.57 11.29
C ASP A 20 0.54 -2.20 10.56
N LEU A 21 0.62 -0.98 10.06
CA LEU A 21 1.77 -0.41 9.35
C LEU A 21 2.28 0.82 10.09
N VAL A 22 3.60 0.91 10.24
CA VAL A 22 4.29 2.11 10.75
C VAL A 22 5.22 2.65 9.68
N VAL A 23 5.15 3.95 9.42
CA VAL A 23 5.99 4.64 8.43
C VAL A 23 7.30 5.08 9.09
N LEU A 24 8.42 4.47 8.73
CA LEU A 24 9.75 4.91 9.14
C LEU A 24 10.28 6.03 8.26
N GLY A 25 9.93 5.99 6.98
CA GLY A 25 10.25 6.99 5.98
C GLY A 25 9.35 6.84 4.77
N CYS A 26 9.03 7.94 4.11
CA CYS A 26 8.09 8.01 2.99
C CYS A 26 8.49 9.03 1.92
N GLY A 27 9.69 9.58 1.99
CA GLY A 27 10.26 10.46 0.97
C GLY A 27 11.03 9.70 -0.10
N GLY A 28 11.09 10.24 -1.31
CA GLY A 28 11.89 9.75 -2.43
C GLY A 28 13.04 10.70 -2.80
N GLY A 29 13.45 11.54 -1.87
CA GLY A 29 14.45 12.58 -2.08
C GLY A 29 15.81 12.29 -1.45
N HIS A 30 16.54 13.38 -1.24
CA HIS A 30 17.92 13.38 -0.74
C HIS A 30 18.01 13.38 0.81
N ASP A 31 16.88 13.42 1.51
CA ASP A 31 16.89 13.30 2.97
C ASP A 31 17.00 11.81 3.36
N GLU A 32 18.23 11.37 3.67
CA GLU A 32 18.54 10.00 4.09
C GLU A 32 17.82 9.57 5.37
N THR A 33 17.23 10.52 6.05
CA THR A 33 16.48 10.28 7.28
C THR A 33 15.02 9.97 7.05
N ASN A 34 14.52 10.14 5.81
CA ASN A 34 13.13 9.98 5.41
C ASN A 34 12.99 9.24 4.08
N LEU A 35 13.81 8.22 3.84
CA LEU A 35 13.75 7.37 2.65
C LEU A 35 12.72 6.26 2.83
N SER A 36 12.23 5.69 1.72
CA SER A 36 11.17 4.66 1.71
C SER A 36 11.45 3.50 2.65
N ALA A 37 10.68 3.37 3.72
CA ALA A 37 10.77 2.28 4.68
C ALA A 37 9.53 2.18 5.57
N TYR A 38 8.94 1.00 5.65
CA TYR A 38 7.73 0.76 6.42
C TYR A 38 7.86 -0.52 7.21
N LEU A 39 7.28 -0.58 8.41
CA LEU A 39 7.23 -1.77 9.24
C LEU A 39 5.80 -2.28 9.35
N LEU A 40 5.63 -3.56 9.08
CA LEU A 40 4.33 -4.22 8.95
C LEU A 40 4.22 -5.44 9.84
N LYS A 41 3.02 -5.70 10.34
CA LYS A 41 2.63 -6.98 10.93
C LYS A 41 1.14 -7.28 10.69
N PRO A 42 0.70 -8.54 10.78
CA PRO A 42 -0.72 -8.85 10.92
C PRO A 42 -1.30 -8.20 12.18
N ARG A 43 -2.52 -7.66 12.09
CA ARG A 43 -3.14 -6.93 13.19
C ARG A 43 -3.45 -7.81 14.40
N ASP A 44 -3.75 -9.08 14.18
CA ASP A 44 -4.02 -10.09 15.21
C ASP A 44 -2.75 -10.65 15.88
N LYS A 45 -1.57 -10.18 15.49
CA LYS A 45 -0.28 -10.51 16.07
C LYS A 45 0.30 -9.34 16.86
N SER A 46 1.18 -9.65 17.78
CA SER A 46 2.00 -8.63 18.47
C SER A 46 3.20 -8.22 17.62
N TRP A 47 3.72 -7.02 17.79
CA TRP A 47 5.00 -6.62 17.22
C TRP A 47 6.16 -7.53 17.65
N SER A 48 6.04 -8.21 18.80
CA SER A 48 7.02 -9.19 19.29
C SER A 48 7.01 -10.52 18.53
N ASP A 49 5.92 -10.85 17.84
CA ASP A 49 5.81 -12.11 17.10
C ASP A 49 6.63 -12.07 15.79
N GLY A 50 6.84 -10.87 15.25
CA GLY A 50 7.68 -10.63 14.09
C GLY A 50 7.23 -9.41 13.29
N ILE A 51 8.19 -8.79 12.64
CA ILE A 51 8.03 -7.60 11.83
C ILE A 51 8.53 -7.87 10.42
N LEU A 52 7.76 -7.47 9.42
CA LEU A 52 8.15 -7.39 8.03
C LEU A 52 8.50 -5.95 7.68
N GLY A 53 9.69 -5.70 7.13
CA GLY A 53 10.04 -4.43 6.49
C GLY A 53 9.55 -4.41 5.04
N LEU A 54 8.90 -3.34 4.64
CA LEU A 54 8.65 -3.00 3.25
C LEU A 54 9.60 -1.88 2.91
N GLU A 55 10.52 -2.14 2.01
CA GLU A 55 11.71 -1.31 1.77
C GLU A 55 12.59 -1.10 3.02
N ALA A 56 13.76 -0.55 2.80
CA ALA A 56 14.75 -0.34 3.85
C ALA A 56 15.66 0.87 3.56
N GLY A 57 15.12 1.93 2.98
CA GLY A 57 15.85 3.18 2.76
C GLY A 57 16.21 3.85 4.07
N SER A 58 15.23 4.16 4.89
CA SER A 58 15.42 4.60 6.27
C SER A 58 15.36 3.41 7.24
N GLY A 59 15.98 3.56 8.43
CA GLY A 59 16.00 2.44 9.37
C GLY A 59 16.30 2.88 10.80
N TYR A 60 17.33 2.28 11.40
CA TYR A 60 17.63 2.43 12.82
C TYR A 60 17.74 3.90 13.28
N GLY A 61 18.45 4.75 12.53
CA GLY A 61 18.62 6.16 12.88
C GLY A 61 17.31 6.94 12.79
N ALA A 62 16.51 6.68 11.78
CA ALA A 62 15.17 7.28 11.64
C ALA A 62 14.24 6.85 12.78
N LEU A 63 14.18 5.55 13.09
CA LEU A 63 13.36 5.03 14.19
C LEU A 63 13.78 5.61 15.55
N LYS A 64 15.09 5.73 15.80
CA LYS A 64 15.61 6.36 17.02
C LYS A 64 15.10 7.80 17.17
N ARG A 65 15.11 8.59 16.10
CA ARG A 65 14.57 9.96 16.12
C ARG A 65 13.06 9.97 16.31
N LEU A 66 12.35 9.06 15.65
CA LEU A 66 10.90 8.93 15.78
C LEU A 66 10.45 8.67 17.21
N PHE A 67 11.20 7.92 18.01
CA PHE A 67 10.90 7.76 19.42
C PHE A 67 11.00 9.06 20.23
N GLY A 68 11.72 10.08 19.73
CA GLY A 68 11.73 11.41 20.31
C GLY A 68 10.45 12.20 20.07
N THR A 69 9.88 12.08 18.87
CA THR A 69 8.68 12.82 18.44
C THR A 69 7.39 11.98 18.59
N HIS A 70 7.49 10.67 18.49
CA HIS A 70 6.38 9.70 18.55
C HIS A 70 6.65 8.62 19.62
N PRO A 71 6.69 8.96 20.94
CA PRO A 71 7.14 8.07 21.99
C PRO A 71 6.23 6.85 22.22
N ARG A 72 5.04 6.83 21.61
CA ARG A 72 4.05 5.74 21.72
C ARG A 72 4.16 4.67 20.63
N LEU A 73 4.98 4.91 19.59
CA LEU A 73 5.21 3.91 18.55
C LEU A 73 5.64 2.58 19.17
N PHE A 74 5.09 1.48 18.71
CA PHE A 74 5.40 0.14 19.18
C PHE A 74 5.22 -0.04 20.71
N SER A 75 4.33 0.70 21.35
CA SER A 75 4.17 0.68 22.82
C SER A 75 3.93 -0.71 23.41
N SER A 76 3.33 -1.63 22.64
CA SER A 76 3.12 -3.02 23.08
C SER A 76 4.41 -3.85 23.22
N LEU A 77 5.53 -3.42 22.60
CA LEU A 77 6.84 -4.05 22.78
C LEU A 77 7.51 -3.69 24.11
N PHE A 78 7.09 -2.58 24.71
CA PHE A 78 7.79 -2.04 25.87
C PHE A 78 7.00 -2.32 27.14
N LYS A 79 7.53 -3.19 28.01
CA LYS A 79 6.96 -3.41 29.34
C LYS A 79 7.03 -2.10 30.15
N PRO A 80 6.06 -1.82 31.05
CA PRO A 80 6.17 -0.72 31.99
C PRO A 80 7.53 -0.80 32.71
N HIS A 81 8.27 0.28 32.68
CA HIS A 81 9.63 0.36 33.14
C HIS A 81 9.67 0.06 34.67
N GLN A 82 10.24 -1.06 35.09
CA GLN A 82 10.72 -1.18 36.46
C GLN A 82 11.91 -0.23 36.61
N PRO A 83 11.95 0.60 37.65
CA PRO A 83 13.03 1.55 37.86
C PRO A 83 14.36 0.81 38.03
N LYS A 84 15.27 0.97 37.05
CA LYS A 84 16.65 0.52 37.17
C LYS A 84 17.36 1.32 38.26
N PRO A 85 18.31 0.72 39.00
CA PRO A 85 19.04 1.41 40.07
C PRO A 85 19.75 2.65 39.52
N LYS A 86 19.67 3.72 40.31
CA LYS A 86 20.07 5.09 39.95
C LYS A 86 21.58 5.17 39.71
N ARG A 87 22.02 5.29 38.44
CA ARG A 87 23.25 6.03 38.13
C ARG A 87 22.87 7.48 37.82
N PRO A 88 23.59 8.48 38.31
CA PRO A 88 23.34 9.87 37.98
C PRO A 88 23.75 10.11 36.52
N THR A 89 22.80 10.21 35.63
CA THR A 89 22.99 10.56 34.23
C THR A 89 22.19 11.81 33.95
N ASN A 90 22.78 12.71 33.16
CA ASN A 90 22.11 13.88 32.61
C ASN A 90 20.75 13.46 31.96
N PRO A 91 19.66 14.23 32.12
CA PRO A 91 18.37 13.93 31.51
C PRO A 91 18.42 13.69 30.01
N ILE A 92 19.28 14.40 29.29
CA ILE A 92 19.50 14.26 27.83
C ILE A 92 20.08 12.88 27.52
N ASP A 93 21.10 12.43 28.28
CA ASP A 93 21.72 11.11 28.06
C ASP A 93 20.76 9.96 28.35
N LYS A 94 19.86 10.13 29.31
CA LYS A 94 18.79 9.16 29.60
C LYS A 94 17.78 9.05 28.46
N ALA A 95 17.38 10.19 27.88
CA ALA A 95 16.44 10.20 26.77
C ALA A 95 17.05 9.50 25.54
N HIS A 96 18.31 9.80 25.23
CA HIS A 96 19.04 9.15 24.13
C HIS A 96 19.23 7.65 24.34
N ALA A 97 19.61 7.21 25.53
CA ALA A 97 19.76 5.79 25.86
C ALA A 97 18.41 5.05 25.70
N ASN A 98 17.31 5.64 26.19
CA ASN A 98 15.98 5.06 26.06
C ASN A 98 15.53 4.92 24.58
N GLN A 99 15.77 5.91 23.73
CA GLN A 99 15.46 5.87 22.31
C GLN A 99 16.31 4.80 21.59
N THR A 100 17.58 4.68 21.92
CA THR A 100 18.50 3.66 21.41
C THR A 100 18.01 2.24 21.79
N ASP A 101 17.69 2.02 23.06
CA ASP A 101 17.19 0.73 23.56
C ASP A 101 15.87 0.34 22.88
N LYS A 102 14.96 1.29 22.70
CA LYS A 102 13.69 1.06 21.98
C LYS A 102 13.90 0.69 20.52
N ALA A 103 14.75 1.43 19.80
CA ALA A 103 15.07 1.13 18.41
C ALA A 103 15.70 -0.26 18.28
N HIS A 104 16.65 -0.62 19.13
CA HIS A 104 17.22 -1.96 19.19
C HIS A 104 16.15 -3.03 19.41
N THR A 105 15.23 -2.81 20.36
CA THR A 105 14.15 -3.76 20.66
C THR A 105 13.28 -3.99 19.43
N VAL A 106 12.88 -2.95 18.69
CA VAL A 106 12.09 -3.12 17.46
C VAL A 106 12.87 -3.97 16.43
N PHE A 107 14.16 -3.64 16.21
CA PHE A 107 14.97 -4.35 15.23
C PHE A 107 15.29 -5.81 15.64
N THR A 108 15.20 -6.19 16.92
CA THR A 108 15.30 -7.61 17.33
C THR A 108 14.10 -8.44 16.85
N HIS A 109 12.98 -7.82 16.55
CA HIS A 109 11.78 -8.49 16.05
C HIS A 109 11.62 -8.40 14.54
N LEU A 110 12.49 -7.67 13.83
CA LEU A 110 12.48 -7.57 12.37
C LEU A 110 13.05 -8.84 11.75
N LYS A 111 12.22 -9.59 11.05
CA LYS A 111 12.50 -10.94 10.52
C LYS A 111 12.88 -10.94 9.05
N ALA A 112 12.24 -10.08 8.27
CA ALA A 112 12.42 -10.04 6.82
C ALA A 112 12.19 -8.65 6.25
N TYR A 113 12.71 -8.43 5.03
CA TYR A 113 12.41 -7.28 4.19
C TYR A 113 11.84 -7.73 2.85
N LEU A 114 10.90 -6.98 2.29
CA LEU A 114 10.51 -7.00 0.88
C LEU A 114 11.14 -5.80 0.20
N ILE A 115 12.01 -6.05 -0.78
CA ILE A 115 12.73 -5.01 -1.54
C ILE A 115 12.20 -5.00 -2.97
N SER A 116 11.64 -3.88 -3.40
CA SER A 116 11.05 -3.73 -4.72
C SER A 116 12.09 -3.61 -5.83
N HIS A 117 13.18 -2.89 -5.56
CA HIS A 117 14.30 -2.65 -6.47
C HIS A 117 15.54 -2.18 -5.69
N ALA A 118 16.71 -2.16 -6.35
CA ALA A 118 17.99 -1.98 -5.70
C ALA A 118 18.50 -0.52 -5.61
N HIS A 119 17.63 0.48 -5.78
CA HIS A 119 18.03 1.87 -5.58
C HIS A 119 18.33 2.14 -4.10
N LEU A 120 19.27 3.06 -3.83
CA LEU A 120 19.78 3.29 -2.48
C LEU A 120 18.70 3.85 -1.54
N ASP A 121 17.81 4.67 -2.03
CA ASP A 121 16.69 5.21 -1.24
C ASP A 121 15.64 4.16 -0.84
N HIS A 122 15.79 2.91 -1.32
CA HIS A 122 15.01 1.75 -0.91
C HIS A 122 15.79 0.72 -0.09
N CYS A 123 17.14 0.80 -0.04
CA CYS A 123 17.95 -0.22 0.62
C CYS A 123 19.13 0.32 1.47
N ALA A 124 19.36 1.65 1.54
CA ALA A 124 20.52 2.23 2.22
C ALA A 124 20.67 1.77 3.67
N SER A 125 19.58 1.79 4.44
CA SER A 125 19.64 1.36 5.85
C SER A 125 19.88 -0.14 6.00
N LEU A 126 19.31 -0.97 5.12
CA LEU A 126 19.61 -2.40 5.09
C LEU A 126 21.11 -2.64 4.90
N ILE A 127 21.72 -1.95 3.93
CA ILE A 127 23.14 -2.08 3.63
C ILE A 127 23.99 -1.69 4.85
N ILE A 128 23.79 -0.49 5.36
CA ILE A 128 24.59 0.06 6.48
C ILE A 128 24.44 -0.79 7.74
N SER A 129 23.24 -1.30 8.00
CA SER A 129 22.93 -2.02 9.23
C SER A 129 23.13 -3.53 9.15
N SER A 130 23.41 -4.08 7.98
CA SER A 130 23.41 -5.53 7.76
C SER A 130 24.37 -6.32 8.66
N GLY A 131 25.44 -5.73 9.15
CA GLY A 131 26.41 -6.40 10.04
C GLY A 131 26.32 -6.03 11.51
N SER A 132 25.44 -5.10 11.91
CA SER A 132 25.55 -4.46 13.22
C SER A 132 24.25 -4.43 14.06
N LEU A 133 23.10 -4.76 13.46
CA LEU A 133 21.85 -4.73 14.22
C LEU A 133 21.63 -6.05 14.99
N PRO A 134 21.14 -5.97 16.24
CA PRO A 134 20.79 -7.15 17.02
C PRO A 134 19.57 -7.87 16.42
N GLY A 135 19.42 -9.13 16.74
CA GLY A 135 18.25 -9.94 16.36
C GLY A 135 18.62 -11.15 15.48
N PRO A 136 17.62 -11.82 14.94
CA PRO A 136 17.83 -12.98 14.07
C PRO A 136 18.43 -12.57 12.73
N THR A 137 19.01 -13.55 12.02
CA THR A 137 19.34 -13.40 10.60
C THR A 137 18.07 -13.05 9.83
N ARG A 138 18.12 -11.97 9.04
CA ARG A 138 16.97 -11.44 8.30
C ARG A 138 16.91 -12.04 6.90
N HIS A 139 15.69 -12.35 6.47
CA HIS A 139 15.48 -12.71 5.08
C HIS A 139 15.28 -11.43 4.25
N ILE A 140 15.97 -11.33 3.12
CA ILE A 140 15.85 -10.24 2.17
C ILE A 140 15.17 -10.81 0.94
N LEU A 141 13.91 -10.46 0.74
CA LEU A 141 13.07 -10.98 -0.32
C LEU A 141 12.92 -9.94 -1.42
N GLY A 142 13.07 -10.36 -2.64
CA GLY A 142 12.89 -9.56 -3.84
C GLY A 142 12.92 -10.46 -5.06
N VAL A 143 12.73 -9.91 -6.25
CA VAL A 143 12.91 -10.70 -7.47
C VAL A 143 14.39 -10.97 -7.72
N GLN A 144 14.68 -12.04 -8.46
CA GLN A 144 16.04 -12.57 -8.62
C GLN A 144 17.06 -11.50 -9.03
N ASN A 145 16.76 -10.73 -10.09
CA ASN A 145 17.67 -9.71 -10.61
C ASN A 145 17.96 -8.59 -9.60
N VAL A 146 16.96 -8.18 -8.80
CA VAL A 146 17.14 -7.14 -7.76
C VAL A 146 18.12 -7.63 -6.68
N LEU A 147 17.96 -8.89 -6.24
CA LEU A 147 18.83 -9.46 -5.23
C LEU A 147 20.24 -9.70 -5.75
N GLU A 148 20.38 -10.12 -7.03
CA GLU A 148 21.68 -10.24 -7.71
C GLU A 148 22.39 -8.91 -7.84
N ASP A 149 21.66 -7.84 -8.14
CA ASP A 149 22.25 -6.49 -8.20
C ASP A 149 22.78 -6.05 -6.83
N LEU A 150 22.00 -6.27 -5.76
CA LEU A 150 22.44 -5.99 -4.40
C LEU A 150 23.66 -6.83 -4.01
N GLU A 151 23.64 -8.14 -4.26
CA GLU A 151 24.78 -8.99 -3.96
C GLU A 151 26.01 -8.56 -4.75
N ARG A 152 25.88 -8.46 -6.07
CA ARG A 152 26.97 -8.19 -6.98
C ARG A 152 27.58 -6.81 -6.79
N CYS A 153 26.77 -5.78 -6.52
CA CYS A 153 27.26 -4.42 -6.40
C CYS A 153 27.66 -4.02 -4.98
N ILE A 154 26.96 -4.57 -3.97
CA ILE A 154 27.12 -4.15 -2.58
C ILE A 154 27.95 -5.16 -1.77
N TRP A 155 27.50 -6.44 -1.72
CA TRP A 155 28.08 -7.45 -0.82
C TRP A 155 29.04 -8.43 -1.51
N GLY A 156 29.26 -8.32 -2.80
CA GLY A 156 30.15 -9.18 -3.54
C GLY A 156 31.63 -9.02 -3.10
N PRO A 157 32.49 -9.97 -3.45
CA PRO A 157 33.93 -9.90 -3.13
C PRO A 157 34.56 -8.60 -3.64
N GLY A 158 35.19 -7.83 -2.74
CA GLY A 158 35.84 -6.55 -3.07
C GLY A 158 34.89 -5.41 -3.45
N LYS A 159 33.60 -5.50 -3.08
CA LYS A 159 32.58 -4.47 -3.34
C LYS A 159 32.43 -3.49 -2.18
N CYS A 160 31.37 -2.69 -2.22
CA CYS A 160 31.16 -1.52 -1.34
C CYS A 160 30.97 -1.89 0.13
N TRP A 161 30.52 -3.12 0.44
CA TRP A 161 30.25 -3.55 1.81
C TRP A 161 30.77 -4.98 2.04
N PRO A 162 31.13 -5.34 3.30
CA PRO A 162 31.56 -6.70 3.63
C PRO A 162 30.54 -7.76 3.21
N ARG A 163 31.00 -8.94 2.81
CA ARG A 163 30.16 -10.06 2.41
C ARG A 163 29.50 -10.74 3.61
N ILE A 164 28.50 -10.08 4.18
CA ILE A 164 27.71 -10.54 5.33
C ILE A 164 26.28 -10.89 4.96
N VAL A 165 25.92 -10.77 3.68
CA VAL A 165 24.63 -11.16 3.09
C VAL A 165 24.91 -12.09 1.91
N GLY A 166 24.16 -13.14 1.77
CA GLY A 166 24.32 -14.12 0.69
C GLY A 166 23.09 -15.01 0.53
N TRP A 167 23.12 -15.91 -0.48
CA TRP A 167 22.00 -16.77 -0.85
C TRP A 167 21.72 -17.93 0.11
N ASP A 168 22.69 -18.31 0.93
CA ASP A 168 22.55 -19.41 1.86
C ASP A 168 23.19 -19.12 3.23
N GLN A 169 22.89 -19.97 4.19
CA GLN A 169 23.45 -19.90 5.54
C GLN A 169 24.90 -20.45 5.63
N SER A 170 25.40 -21.07 4.57
CA SER A 170 26.72 -21.70 4.57
C SER A 170 27.87 -20.70 4.42
N ASN A 171 27.56 -19.41 4.26
CA ASN A 171 28.58 -18.37 4.25
C ASN A 171 29.21 -18.25 5.64
N PRO A 172 30.51 -18.52 5.81
CA PRO A 172 31.19 -18.50 7.12
C PRO A 172 31.14 -17.13 7.84
N CYS A 173 30.80 -16.05 7.14
CA CYS A 173 30.54 -14.73 7.73
C CYS A 173 29.10 -14.58 8.23
N SER A 174 28.20 -15.53 7.98
CA SER A 174 26.76 -15.43 8.28
C SER A 174 26.39 -15.70 9.74
N ASN A 175 27.35 -16.06 10.59
CA ASN A 175 27.10 -16.30 12.03
C ASN A 175 26.78 -15.04 12.82
N THR A 176 26.75 -13.88 12.20
CA THR A 176 26.48 -12.61 12.85
C THR A 176 25.50 -11.80 12.03
N ALA A 177 24.33 -11.52 12.54
CA ALA A 177 23.40 -10.43 12.14
C ALA A 177 23.25 -10.09 10.63
N GLY A 178 23.81 -10.92 9.72
CA GLY A 178 23.74 -10.73 8.27
C GLY A 178 22.35 -11.02 7.71
N GLY A 179 22.24 -11.15 6.41
CA GLY A 179 20.99 -11.41 5.72
C GLY A 179 21.07 -12.63 4.81
N ILE A 180 19.93 -13.28 4.57
CA ILE A 180 19.77 -14.34 3.59
C ILE A 180 18.92 -13.81 2.44
N LEU A 181 19.50 -13.83 1.23
CA LEU A 181 18.78 -13.49 0.00
C LEU A 181 17.82 -14.61 -0.36
N ARG A 182 16.56 -14.28 -0.63
CA ARG A 182 15.54 -15.23 -1.08
C ARG A 182 14.79 -14.65 -2.26
N ALA A 183 15.01 -15.22 -3.43
CA ALA A 183 14.31 -14.81 -4.64
C ALA A 183 12.83 -15.20 -4.57
N LEU A 184 11.98 -14.25 -4.93
CA LEU A 184 10.56 -14.42 -5.14
C LEU A 184 10.31 -14.63 -6.63
N LYS A 185 9.49 -15.63 -6.96
CA LYS A 185 9.04 -15.86 -8.32
C LYS A 185 8.00 -14.81 -8.70
N LEU A 186 8.20 -14.18 -9.84
CA LEU A 186 7.20 -13.27 -10.41
C LEU A 186 5.91 -14.03 -10.77
N ALA A 187 4.78 -13.42 -10.47
CA ALA A 187 3.49 -13.90 -10.93
C ALA A 187 3.39 -13.75 -12.46
N SER A 188 2.70 -14.70 -13.11
CA SER A 188 2.49 -14.64 -14.56
C SER A 188 1.55 -13.50 -14.92
N PRO A 189 1.91 -12.63 -15.86
CA PRO A 189 1.04 -11.55 -16.31
C PRO A 189 -0.20 -12.04 -17.08
N ASP A 190 -0.18 -13.26 -17.63
CA ASP A 190 -1.27 -13.80 -18.45
C ASP A 190 -2.43 -14.39 -17.64
N ASN A 191 -2.34 -14.37 -16.34
CA ASN A 191 -3.31 -15.02 -15.46
C ASN A 191 -4.36 -14.08 -14.86
N SER A 192 -4.53 -12.87 -15.40
CA SER A 192 -5.48 -11.86 -14.88
C SER A 192 -6.96 -12.24 -15.01
N GLU A 193 -7.30 -13.20 -15.89
CA GLU A 193 -8.69 -13.52 -16.20
C GLU A 193 -9.32 -14.66 -15.37
N ARG A 194 -8.52 -15.39 -14.59
CA ARG A 194 -9.03 -16.55 -13.84
C ARG A 194 -8.65 -16.46 -12.37
N GLY A 195 -9.56 -15.93 -11.57
CA GLY A 195 -9.70 -16.19 -10.14
C GLY A 195 -8.43 -16.25 -9.28
N ASP A 196 -8.64 -16.13 -8.01
CA ASP A 196 -7.67 -16.21 -6.92
C ASP A 196 -6.80 -17.47 -7.03
N LYS A 197 -5.61 -17.34 -7.63
CA LYS A 197 -4.63 -18.44 -7.71
C LYS A 197 -3.75 -18.39 -6.48
N ASP A 198 -4.12 -19.16 -5.47
CA ASP A 198 -3.33 -19.35 -4.26
C ASP A 198 -1.87 -19.75 -4.55
N GLU A 199 -1.63 -20.47 -5.63
CA GLU A 199 -0.31 -20.95 -6.06
C GLU A 199 0.69 -19.82 -6.39
N GLU A 200 0.21 -18.59 -6.66
CA GLU A 200 1.08 -17.43 -6.91
C GLU A 200 1.50 -16.69 -5.63
N TYR A 201 0.88 -17.03 -4.49
CA TYR A 201 1.23 -16.42 -3.21
C TYR A 201 2.28 -17.25 -2.49
N LEU A 202 3.47 -16.70 -2.37
CA LEU A 202 4.61 -17.32 -1.71
C LEU A 202 4.64 -16.92 -0.23
N PRO A 203 4.88 -17.85 0.70
CA PRO A 203 4.99 -17.51 2.12
C PRO A 203 6.21 -16.60 2.35
N ILE A 204 6.06 -15.61 3.20
CA ILE A 204 7.19 -14.76 3.63
C ILE A 204 8.25 -15.62 4.32
N GLY A 205 7.84 -16.60 5.14
CA GLY A 205 8.75 -17.43 5.94
C GLY A 205 9.44 -16.62 7.04
N ALA A 206 10.60 -17.06 7.50
CA ALA A 206 11.36 -16.42 8.60
C ALA A 206 10.54 -16.28 9.91
N GLY A 207 9.52 -17.13 10.11
CA GLY A 207 8.59 -17.02 11.23
C GLY A 207 7.53 -15.92 11.06
N LEU A 208 7.22 -15.55 9.81
CA LEU A 208 6.14 -14.67 9.40
C LEU A 208 5.10 -15.44 8.57
N ASP A 209 4.76 -16.65 9.02
CA ASP A 209 3.92 -17.61 8.28
C ASP A 209 2.46 -17.18 8.14
N ASP A 210 2.05 -16.16 8.90
CA ASP A 210 0.73 -15.53 8.78
C ASP A 210 0.60 -14.58 7.59
N MET A 211 1.68 -14.43 6.80
CA MET A 211 1.70 -13.58 5.61
C MET A 211 2.25 -14.31 4.40
N SER A 212 1.67 -14.04 3.25
CA SER A 212 2.18 -14.44 1.94
C SER A 212 2.19 -13.26 0.98
N VAL A 213 2.98 -13.36 -0.07
CA VAL A 213 3.17 -12.29 -1.04
C VAL A 213 3.06 -12.80 -2.47
N ARG A 214 2.37 -12.04 -3.31
CA ARG A 214 2.39 -12.17 -4.78
C ARG A 214 3.13 -10.98 -5.35
N VAL A 215 4.14 -11.24 -6.18
CA VAL A 215 5.03 -10.22 -6.73
C VAL A 215 4.71 -10.00 -8.20
N VAL A 216 4.56 -8.76 -8.60
CA VAL A 216 4.28 -8.38 -10.00
C VAL A 216 5.29 -7.32 -10.44
N PRO A 217 5.84 -7.43 -11.66
CA PRO A 217 6.78 -6.43 -12.16
C PRO A 217 6.06 -5.14 -12.51
N VAL A 218 6.72 -4.01 -12.28
CA VAL A 218 6.28 -2.68 -12.73
C VAL A 218 7.43 -1.96 -13.43
N SER A 219 7.12 -1.02 -14.32
CA SER A 219 8.11 -0.20 -15.00
C SER A 219 8.56 0.95 -14.09
N HIS A 220 9.88 1.18 -14.06
CA HIS A 220 10.50 2.30 -13.37
C HIS A 220 11.58 2.93 -14.28
N GLY A 221 11.11 3.64 -15.31
CA GLY A 221 11.96 4.18 -16.36
C GLY A 221 12.35 3.17 -17.44
N CYS A 222 12.98 3.64 -18.49
CA CYS A 222 13.20 2.88 -19.74
C CYS A 222 14.13 1.67 -19.61
N ALA A 223 14.87 1.53 -18.52
CA ALA A 223 15.88 0.48 -18.36
C ALA A 223 15.80 -0.25 -17.01
N TYR A 224 14.82 0.06 -16.16
CA TYR A 224 14.73 -0.49 -14.83
C TYR A 224 13.34 -1.04 -14.53
N THR A 225 13.31 -2.16 -13.84
CA THR A 225 12.07 -2.76 -13.34
C THR A 225 12.04 -2.71 -11.83
N SER A 226 10.89 -2.37 -11.29
CA SER A 226 10.59 -2.44 -9.88
C SER A 226 9.49 -3.49 -9.65
N SER A 227 9.01 -3.63 -8.43
CA SER A 227 7.99 -4.61 -8.08
C SER A 227 6.83 -3.99 -7.32
N ALA A 228 5.64 -4.51 -7.58
CA ALA A 228 4.47 -4.35 -6.73
C ALA A 228 4.22 -5.66 -5.97
N PHE A 229 3.77 -5.54 -4.74
CA PHE A 229 3.52 -6.66 -3.83
C PHE A 229 2.08 -6.66 -3.33
N PHE A 230 1.33 -7.72 -3.65
CA PHE A 230 0.10 -8.03 -2.94
C PHE A 230 0.47 -8.79 -1.68
N VAL A 231 0.33 -8.17 -0.52
CA VAL A 231 0.61 -8.80 0.77
C VAL A 231 -0.69 -9.30 1.35
N ARG A 232 -0.77 -10.61 1.54
CA ARG A 232 -1.98 -11.33 1.97
C ARG A 232 -1.84 -11.83 3.40
N HIS A 233 -2.86 -11.58 4.21
CA HIS A 233 -3.02 -12.22 5.52
C HIS A 233 -3.48 -13.67 5.32
N ALA A 234 -2.69 -14.64 5.79
CA ALA A 234 -2.92 -16.06 5.48
C ALA A 234 -4.30 -16.56 5.92
N ARG A 235 -4.76 -16.18 7.11
CA ARG A 235 -6.04 -16.66 7.67
C ARG A 235 -7.27 -15.96 7.08
N THR A 236 -7.24 -14.63 6.96
CA THR A 236 -8.42 -13.86 6.52
C THR A 236 -8.46 -13.64 5.03
N ARG A 237 -7.35 -13.88 4.34
CA ARG A 237 -7.13 -13.65 2.90
C ARG A 237 -7.34 -12.19 2.46
N HIS A 238 -7.43 -11.25 3.40
CA HIS A 238 -7.39 -9.84 3.09
C HIS A 238 -5.99 -9.43 2.67
N GLU A 239 -5.95 -8.45 1.80
CA GLU A 239 -4.72 -7.99 1.16
C GLU A 239 -4.61 -6.48 1.17
N PHE A 240 -3.40 -5.99 1.10
CA PHE A 240 -3.13 -4.65 0.63
C PHE A 240 -2.09 -4.71 -0.50
N LEU A 241 -2.10 -3.69 -1.35
CA LEU A 241 -1.17 -3.60 -2.47
C LEU A 241 -0.13 -2.52 -2.15
N PHE A 242 1.13 -2.91 -2.15
CA PHE A 242 2.29 -2.05 -1.98
C PHE A 242 3.06 -1.96 -3.30
N PHE A 243 3.36 -0.74 -3.72
CA PHE A 243 4.20 -0.48 -4.88
C PHE A 243 5.59 0.01 -4.44
N GLY A 244 6.64 -0.52 -5.08
CA GLY A 244 7.89 0.22 -5.21
C GLY A 244 7.72 1.36 -6.20
N ASP A 245 8.83 1.95 -6.64
CA ASP A 245 8.80 3.02 -7.62
C ASP A 245 8.19 2.55 -8.93
N VAL A 246 7.37 3.39 -9.54
CA VAL A 246 6.54 3.01 -10.68
C VAL A 246 6.23 4.19 -11.58
N GLU A 247 6.22 3.98 -12.87
CA GLU A 247 5.70 4.95 -13.85
C GLU A 247 4.33 4.53 -14.39
N ALA A 248 3.57 5.51 -14.89
CA ALA A 248 2.29 5.23 -15.50
C ALA A 248 2.44 4.43 -16.81
N ASP A 249 1.55 3.47 -17.04
CA ASP A 249 1.51 2.74 -18.31
C ASP A 249 1.45 3.70 -19.51
N PRO A 250 2.11 3.37 -20.63
CA PRO A 250 1.99 4.16 -21.85
C PRO A 250 0.52 4.21 -22.32
N LEU A 251 0.13 5.33 -22.93
CA LEU A 251 -1.16 5.40 -23.58
C LEU A 251 -1.18 4.37 -24.72
N PRO A 252 -2.32 3.69 -24.96
CA PRO A 252 -2.47 2.88 -26.15
C PRO A 252 -2.17 3.77 -27.36
N LEU A 253 -1.17 3.41 -28.14
CA LEU A 253 -0.88 4.10 -29.38
C LEU A 253 -2.11 3.96 -30.28
N SER A 254 -2.86 5.06 -30.47
CA SER A 254 -3.72 5.16 -31.63
C SER A 254 -2.82 4.95 -32.86
N SER A 255 -3.17 4.04 -33.73
CA SER A 255 -2.38 3.48 -34.79
C SER A 255 -1.83 4.47 -35.88
N SER A 256 -1.74 5.76 -35.55
CA SER A 256 -1.40 6.82 -36.52
C SER A 256 -0.11 7.59 -36.26
N LEU A 257 0.65 7.32 -35.18
CA LEU A 257 1.89 8.07 -34.85
C LEU A 257 3.04 7.17 -34.37
N ALA A 258 3.41 6.20 -35.20
CA ALA A 258 4.70 5.51 -35.09
C ALA A 258 5.72 6.25 -35.98
N SER A 259 6.16 7.43 -35.54
CA SER A 259 7.28 8.12 -36.21
C SER A 259 8.02 9.00 -35.20
N SER A 260 9.31 8.74 -35.09
CA SER A 260 10.36 9.58 -34.53
C SER A 260 10.75 9.34 -33.08
N CYS A 261 11.53 8.26 -32.85
CA CYS A 261 12.63 8.26 -31.90
C CYS A 261 13.74 7.39 -32.50
N SER A 262 14.47 7.93 -33.48
CA SER A 262 15.69 7.34 -34.01
C SER A 262 16.89 7.97 -33.30
N SER A 263 17.45 7.26 -32.31
CA SER A 263 18.86 7.42 -31.93
C SER A 263 19.44 6.06 -31.58
N SER A 264 20.23 5.58 -32.54
CA SER A 264 21.41 4.71 -32.51
C SER A 264 21.52 3.57 -31.49
N ASN A 265 21.58 2.34 -32.05
CA ASN A 265 22.23 1.13 -31.53
C ASN A 265 21.56 0.41 -30.34
N SER A 266 20.36 -0.10 -30.55
CA SER A 266 19.80 -1.20 -29.74
C SER A 266 18.97 -2.14 -30.64
N PRO A 267 18.91 -3.47 -30.34
CA PRO A 267 18.24 -4.44 -31.20
C PRO A 267 16.73 -4.18 -31.25
N ALA A 268 16.21 -4.23 -32.46
CA ALA A 268 14.83 -4.16 -32.95
C ALA A 268 13.72 -3.70 -31.99
N PRO A 269 13.17 -2.48 -32.15
CA PRO A 269 12.04 -1.99 -31.37
C PRO A 269 10.71 -2.29 -32.08
N ASN A 270 10.25 -3.52 -32.14
CA ASN A 270 8.97 -3.87 -32.76
C ASN A 270 8.03 -4.72 -31.89
N SER A 271 8.32 -4.86 -30.60
CA SER A 271 7.31 -5.39 -29.69
C SER A 271 6.52 -4.22 -29.08
N PRO A 272 5.18 -4.20 -29.18
CA PRO A 272 4.39 -3.19 -28.49
C PRO A 272 4.70 -3.26 -26.98
N VAL A 273 5.03 -2.12 -26.39
CA VAL A 273 5.29 -2.02 -24.95
C VAL A 273 4.01 -2.48 -24.23
N ARG A 274 4.09 -3.64 -23.61
CA ARG A 274 2.94 -4.24 -22.89
C ARG A 274 2.67 -3.42 -21.64
N PRO A 275 1.42 -2.98 -21.39
CA PRO A 275 1.08 -2.30 -20.16
C PRO A 275 1.25 -3.26 -18.96
N LEU A 276 2.06 -2.88 -17.98
CA LEU A 276 2.34 -3.71 -16.80
C LEU A 276 1.34 -3.47 -15.67
N LEU A 277 0.76 -2.27 -15.58
CA LEU A 277 -0.18 -1.91 -14.52
C LEU A 277 -1.59 -2.43 -14.78
N LEU A 278 -2.01 -2.57 -16.06
CA LEU A 278 -3.36 -3.05 -16.36
C LEU A 278 -3.71 -4.42 -15.72
N PRO A 279 -2.84 -5.45 -15.78
CA PRO A 279 -3.09 -6.71 -15.07
C PRO A 279 -3.16 -6.55 -13.54
N ILE A 280 -2.38 -5.63 -12.98
CA ILE A 280 -2.42 -5.31 -11.54
C ILE A 280 -3.78 -4.71 -11.18
N TRP A 281 -4.27 -3.75 -11.99
CA TRP A 281 -5.58 -3.14 -11.78
C TRP A 281 -6.74 -4.13 -11.94
N GLY A 282 -6.67 -5.04 -12.91
CA GLY A 282 -7.64 -6.13 -13.05
C GLY A 282 -7.72 -7.00 -11.78
N HIS A 283 -6.58 -7.46 -11.28
CA HIS A 283 -6.54 -8.24 -10.02
C HIS A 283 -7.01 -7.42 -8.81
N THR A 284 -6.57 -6.18 -8.70
CA THR A 284 -7.01 -5.25 -7.64
C THR A 284 -8.52 -5.04 -7.66
N ALA A 285 -9.12 -4.91 -8.85
CA ALA A 285 -10.56 -4.75 -9.00
C ALA A 285 -11.33 -5.98 -8.48
N HIS A 286 -10.86 -7.20 -8.77
CA HIS A 286 -11.43 -8.44 -8.20
C HIS A 286 -11.34 -8.48 -6.68
N LEU A 287 -10.19 -8.15 -6.11
CA LEU A 287 -10.00 -8.09 -4.66
C LEU A 287 -10.85 -7.01 -4.00
N PHE A 288 -10.94 -5.84 -4.64
CA PHE A 288 -11.75 -4.73 -4.13
C PHE A 288 -13.25 -5.06 -4.15
N THR A 289 -13.77 -5.62 -5.25
CA THR A 289 -15.19 -5.99 -5.38
C THR A 289 -15.58 -7.15 -4.47
N SER A 290 -14.66 -8.07 -4.17
CA SER A 290 -14.83 -9.13 -3.18
C SER A 290 -14.55 -8.70 -1.73
N ASN A 291 -14.35 -7.42 -1.46
CA ASN A 291 -14.05 -6.85 -0.15
C ASN A 291 -12.76 -7.37 0.50
N ARG A 292 -11.82 -7.85 -0.28
CA ARG A 292 -10.54 -8.40 0.20
C ARG A 292 -9.40 -7.39 0.19
N LEU A 293 -9.52 -6.27 -0.54
CA LEU A 293 -8.53 -5.20 -0.59
C LEU A 293 -9.21 -3.85 -0.45
N ARG A 294 -8.72 -3.02 0.46
CA ARG A 294 -9.22 -1.67 0.73
C ARG A 294 -8.13 -0.61 0.80
N THR A 295 -6.87 -1.01 0.67
CA THR A 295 -5.75 -0.06 0.76
C THR A 295 -4.71 -0.34 -0.31
N LEU A 296 -4.26 0.74 -0.95
CA LEU A 296 -3.08 0.81 -1.80
C LEU A 296 -2.03 1.69 -1.13
N LEU A 297 -0.77 1.31 -1.20
CA LEU A 297 0.38 2.14 -0.87
C LEU A 297 1.18 2.35 -2.16
N ILE A 298 1.19 3.56 -2.69
CA ILE A 298 1.78 3.86 -4.01
C ILE A 298 2.47 5.22 -4.02
N GLU A 299 3.52 5.32 -4.79
CA GLU A 299 4.23 6.59 -4.97
C GLU A 299 3.39 7.63 -5.73
N CYS A 300 3.66 8.90 -5.44
CA CYS A 300 3.42 10.02 -6.32
C CYS A 300 4.54 11.05 -6.09
N SER A 301 5.63 10.86 -6.79
CA SER A 301 6.88 11.59 -6.55
C SER A 301 6.77 13.08 -6.86
N TYR A 302 5.91 13.47 -7.79
CA TYR A 302 5.87 14.83 -8.28
C TYR A 302 4.46 15.43 -8.34
N PRO A 303 4.34 16.75 -8.05
CA PRO A 303 3.10 17.48 -8.28
C PRO A 303 2.73 17.53 -9.78
N ALA A 304 1.53 18.00 -10.06
CA ALA A 304 1.02 18.19 -11.41
C ALA A 304 1.82 19.20 -12.22
N GLY A 305 1.82 19.01 -13.55
CA GLY A 305 2.46 19.94 -14.51
C GLY A 305 3.91 19.67 -14.82
N ARG A 306 4.51 18.60 -14.25
CA ARG A 306 5.91 18.24 -14.53
C ARG A 306 6.03 17.54 -15.89
N PRO A 307 6.97 17.97 -16.78
CA PRO A 307 7.17 17.31 -18.06
C PRO A 307 7.54 15.83 -17.91
N LYS A 308 7.02 14.96 -18.78
CA LYS A 308 7.27 13.51 -18.74
C LYS A 308 8.76 13.16 -18.74
N SER A 309 9.57 13.88 -19.51
CA SER A 309 11.04 13.71 -19.57
C SER A 309 11.76 13.99 -18.24
N GLN A 310 11.10 14.61 -17.27
CA GLN A 310 11.63 14.94 -15.97
C GLN A 310 11.02 14.10 -14.84
N LEU A 311 10.25 13.06 -15.16
CA LEU A 311 9.65 12.17 -14.16
C LEU A 311 10.61 11.04 -13.75
N PHE A 312 11.63 10.74 -14.55
CA PHE A 312 12.68 9.75 -14.24
C PHE A 312 12.13 8.38 -13.82
N GLY A 313 11.04 7.93 -14.46
CA GLY A 313 10.41 6.66 -14.16
C GLY A 313 9.45 6.67 -12.96
N HIS A 314 9.01 7.84 -12.52
CA HIS A 314 8.08 8.00 -11.40
C HIS A 314 6.72 8.53 -11.82
N LEU A 315 5.76 8.45 -10.89
CA LEU A 315 4.44 9.04 -11.05
C LEU A 315 4.43 10.54 -10.68
N CYS A 316 3.64 11.29 -11.42
CA CYS A 316 3.12 12.60 -11.01
C CYS A 316 1.60 12.50 -10.75
N VAL A 317 1.00 13.59 -10.32
CA VAL A 317 -0.46 13.66 -10.03
C VAL A 317 -1.31 13.19 -11.22
N GLU A 318 -1.00 13.63 -12.45
CA GLU A 318 -1.74 13.22 -13.65
C GLU A 318 -1.57 11.73 -13.93
N GLY A 319 -0.35 11.21 -13.77
CA GLY A 319 -0.03 9.79 -13.94
C GLY A 319 -0.82 8.93 -12.98
N LEU A 320 -0.76 9.22 -11.69
CA LEU A 320 -1.49 8.47 -10.67
C LEU A 320 -3.01 8.55 -10.89
N ARG A 321 -3.55 9.72 -11.18
CA ARG A 321 -4.99 9.87 -11.46
C ARG A 321 -5.44 9.09 -12.68
N LYS A 322 -4.61 9.02 -13.72
CA LYS A 322 -4.86 8.19 -14.90
C LYS A 322 -4.96 6.72 -14.50
N GLU A 323 -4.01 6.22 -13.74
CA GLU A 323 -3.98 4.82 -13.32
C GLU A 323 -5.16 4.47 -12.39
N ILE A 324 -5.53 5.36 -11.47
CA ILE A 324 -6.73 5.17 -10.62
C ILE A 324 -8.03 5.18 -11.44
N LYS A 325 -8.11 5.95 -12.53
CA LYS A 325 -9.25 5.87 -13.46
C LYS A 325 -9.29 4.53 -14.22
N VAL A 326 -8.14 3.96 -14.57
CA VAL A 326 -8.08 2.61 -15.15
C VAL A 326 -8.62 1.59 -14.16
N LEU A 327 -8.18 1.61 -12.91
CA LEU A 327 -8.73 0.76 -11.84
C LEU A 327 -10.24 0.94 -11.67
N ALA A 328 -10.74 2.18 -11.71
CA ALA A 328 -12.17 2.46 -11.64
C ALA A 328 -12.94 1.81 -12.79
N GLY A 329 -12.37 1.84 -14.01
CA GLY A 329 -12.90 1.15 -15.18
C GLY A 329 -12.95 -0.37 -15.01
N GLU A 330 -11.89 -0.98 -14.45
CA GLU A 330 -11.86 -2.43 -14.18
C GLU A 330 -12.91 -2.83 -13.14
N VAL A 331 -13.09 -2.04 -12.07
CA VAL A 331 -14.14 -2.25 -11.07
C VAL A 331 -15.54 -2.12 -11.68
N ALA A 332 -15.75 -1.16 -12.57
CA ALA A 332 -17.03 -0.99 -13.25
C ALA A 332 -17.41 -2.20 -14.14
N LYS A 333 -16.42 -2.81 -14.79
CA LYS A 333 -16.63 -4.04 -15.60
C LYS A 333 -17.11 -5.23 -14.75
N LEU A 334 -16.70 -5.30 -13.48
CA LEU A 334 -17.04 -6.40 -12.55
C LEU A 334 -18.37 -6.19 -11.82
N ARG A 335 -18.91 -4.98 -11.80
CA ARG A 335 -20.21 -4.69 -11.18
C ARG A 335 -21.31 -4.94 -12.22
N PRO A 336 -22.21 -5.93 -12.03
CA PRO A 336 -23.33 -6.11 -12.95
C PRO A 336 -24.16 -4.83 -12.97
N ASN A 337 -24.58 -4.40 -14.16
CA ASN A 337 -25.48 -3.28 -14.35
C ASN A 337 -26.73 -3.46 -13.51
N LEU A 338 -26.80 -2.77 -12.36
CA LEU A 338 -28.00 -2.72 -11.52
C LEU A 338 -29.13 -1.89 -12.16
N ASN A 339 -28.84 -1.20 -13.26
CA ASN A 339 -29.80 -0.55 -14.13
C ASN A 339 -30.15 -1.53 -15.27
N GLY A 340 -31.01 -2.47 -14.95
CA GLY A 340 -31.55 -3.40 -15.95
C GLY A 340 -32.38 -2.66 -16.98
N ASP A 341 -31.81 -2.22 -18.06
CA ASP A 341 -32.51 -2.22 -19.35
C ASP A 341 -32.77 -3.69 -19.73
N ARG A 342 -33.94 -4.19 -19.32
CA ARG A 342 -34.49 -5.39 -19.95
C ARG A 342 -34.59 -5.05 -21.44
N PRO A 343 -33.97 -5.81 -22.34
CA PRO A 343 -34.28 -5.66 -23.74
C PRO A 343 -35.80 -6.03 -23.89
N ILE A 344 -36.56 -5.04 -24.34
CA ILE A 344 -37.89 -5.25 -24.81
C ILE A 344 -37.72 -6.09 -26.11
N ASN A 345 -37.71 -7.41 -25.95
CA ASN A 345 -37.85 -8.30 -27.09
C ASN A 345 -39.31 -8.25 -27.51
N GLY A 346 -39.50 -7.62 -28.64
CA GLY A 346 -40.75 -7.55 -29.37
C GLY A 346 -41.33 -8.94 -29.66
N THR A 347 -42.62 -8.98 -29.56
CA THR A 347 -43.61 -9.76 -30.28
C THR A 347 -43.14 -11.05 -30.94
N GLY A 348 -43.56 -12.14 -30.40
CA GLY A 348 -43.64 -13.45 -31.05
C GLY A 348 -44.76 -14.24 -30.46
N ASP A 349 -45.91 -14.16 -31.11
CA ASP A 349 -47.11 -15.04 -30.91
C ASP A 349 -46.69 -16.51 -30.81
N ARG A 350 -47.12 -17.18 -29.75
CA ARG A 350 -47.43 -18.62 -29.82
C ARG A 350 -48.50 -19.02 -28.84
N GLN A 351 -49.54 -19.54 -29.46
CA GLN A 351 -50.74 -20.22 -29.04
C GLN A 351 -50.66 -21.03 -27.74
N VAL A 352 -51.81 -20.92 -27.08
CA VAL A 352 -52.41 -21.72 -26.03
C VAL A 352 -52.50 -23.20 -26.42
N ASN A 353 -52.15 -24.10 -25.50
CA ASN A 353 -52.91 -25.32 -25.28
C ASN A 353 -52.81 -25.71 -23.80
N GLY A 354 -53.99 -25.78 -23.20
CA GLY A 354 -54.21 -26.13 -21.84
C GLY A 354 -54.11 -27.63 -21.53
N THR A 355 -53.98 -27.93 -20.29
CA THR A 355 -54.74 -29.00 -19.61
C THR A 355 -54.62 -28.82 -18.09
N ASP A 356 -55.78 -28.86 -17.50
CA ASP A 356 -56.11 -28.82 -16.07
C ASP A 356 -55.46 -29.94 -15.26
N GLN A 357 -55.21 -29.71 -13.99
CA GLN A 357 -55.99 -30.24 -12.84
C GLN A 357 -55.31 -29.93 -11.49
N PRO A 358 -56.04 -29.91 -10.40
CA PRO A 358 -55.69 -29.10 -9.22
C PRO A 358 -55.52 -29.88 -7.89
N ILE A 359 -55.08 -29.10 -6.86
CA ILE A 359 -55.45 -29.21 -5.40
C ILE A 359 -54.70 -30.27 -4.56
N PRO A 360 -54.49 -30.14 -3.19
CA PRO A 360 -55.27 -29.37 -2.23
C PRO A 360 -54.49 -28.61 -1.09
N LEU A 361 -55.27 -27.78 -0.45
CA LEU A 361 -55.16 -27.06 0.82
C LEU A 361 -55.00 -27.95 2.06
N SER A 362 -54.29 -27.47 3.06
CA SER A 362 -54.66 -27.37 4.49
C SER A 362 -53.40 -27.12 5.35
N ARG A 363 -53.32 -26.42 6.43
CA ARG A 363 -54.24 -26.12 7.54
C ARG A 363 -53.74 -24.95 8.36
N LYS A 364 -54.67 -24.15 8.82
CA LYS A 364 -54.56 -23.09 9.82
C LYS A 364 -54.16 -23.63 11.20
N ARG A 365 -53.44 -22.84 11.99
CA ARG A 365 -53.69 -22.70 13.43
C ARG A 365 -53.39 -21.27 13.88
N LYS A 366 -54.35 -20.67 14.55
CA LYS A 366 -54.38 -19.47 15.39
C LYS A 366 -54.71 -19.95 16.83
N PRO A 367 -54.84 -19.06 17.84
CA PRO A 367 -53.95 -18.16 18.56
C PRO A 367 -54.13 -18.31 20.10
N SER A 368 -53.42 -17.55 20.95
CA SER A 368 -53.87 -17.04 22.27
C SER A 368 -52.87 -15.97 22.74
N SER A 369 -53.30 -14.74 22.96
CA SER A 369 -53.91 -14.10 24.16
C SER A 369 -52.93 -14.04 25.35
N ASP A 370 -52.59 -12.96 26.07
CA ASP A 370 -53.22 -11.73 26.49
C ASP A 370 -52.24 -10.85 27.28
N LEU A 371 -52.25 -9.50 27.04
CA LEU A 371 -52.34 -8.37 27.98
C LEU A 371 -51.14 -8.05 28.94
N PRO A 372 -51.01 -6.80 29.51
CA PRO A 372 -51.47 -5.49 29.08
C PRO A 372 -50.41 -4.33 29.15
N TYR A 373 -50.76 -3.18 28.64
CA TYR A 373 -50.15 -1.84 28.68
C TYR A 373 -49.89 -1.27 30.08
N PRO A 374 -49.03 -0.22 30.14
CA PRO A 374 -49.59 1.10 30.22
C PRO A 374 -48.92 2.21 29.34
N ARG A 375 -49.78 3.18 29.02
CA ARG A 375 -49.50 4.46 28.38
C ARG A 375 -48.55 5.34 29.19
N THR A 376 -47.68 6.13 28.52
CA THR A 376 -47.73 7.62 28.70
C THR A 376 -46.73 8.37 27.79
N ARG A 377 -47.25 9.49 27.31
CA ARG A 377 -46.64 10.75 26.91
C ARG A 377 -46.01 10.94 25.53
N SER A 378 -46.80 11.65 24.75
CA SER A 378 -46.41 12.46 23.60
C SER A 378 -45.27 13.45 23.93
N LEU A 379 -44.21 13.46 23.16
CA LEU A 379 -43.32 14.60 23.01
C LEU A 379 -43.15 14.90 21.54
N THR A 380 -43.38 16.11 21.19
CA THR A 380 -43.38 16.81 19.94
C THR A 380 -42.20 16.43 19.02
N LYS A 381 -42.55 16.05 17.79
CA LYS A 381 -41.61 15.86 16.66
C LYS A 381 -41.09 17.24 16.24
N SER A 382 -39.81 17.47 16.46
CA SER A 382 -39.04 18.43 15.66
C SER A 382 -38.73 17.79 14.32
N PRO A 383 -38.84 18.51 13.20
CA PRO A 383 -38.52 17.96 11.88
C PRO A 383 -37.01 17.70 11.80
N ALA A 384 -36.66 16.46 11.45
CA ALA A 384 -35.29 16.08 11.12
C ALA A 384 -34.83 16.89 9.88
N PRO A 385 -33.58 17.37 9.85
CA PRO A 385 -33.08 18.01 8.65
C PRO A 385 -33.02 16.99 7.53
N VAL A 386 -33.72 17.29 6.44
CA VAL A 386 -33.63 16.55 5.18
C VAL A 386 -32.21 16.74 4.65
N LEU A 387 -31.36 15.76 4.83
CA LEU A 387 -30.10 15.63 4.13
C LEU A 387 -30.40 15.18 2.71
N SER A 388 -30.75 16.11 1.84
CA SER A 388 -30.68 15.94 0.40
C SER A 388 -29.26 16.25 -0.05
N SER A 389 -28.44 15.24 -0.18
CA SER A 389 -27.36 15.22 -1.15
C SER A 389 -27.07 13.76 -1.50
N SER A 390 -27.63 13.31 -2.61
CA SER A 390 -27.13 12.17 -3.35
C SER A 390 -25.76 12.58 -3.92
N SER A 391 -24.71 12.57 -3.08
CA SER A 391 -23.36 12.52 -3.56
C SER A 391 -23.21 11.21 -4.30
N SER A 392 -23.03 11.26 -5.60
CA SER A 392 -22.73 10.08 -6.43
C SER A 392 -21.51 9.41 -5.83
N VAL A 393 -21.74 8.24 -5.22
CA VAL A 393 -20.67 7.44 -4.63
C VAL A 393 -19.84 6.92 -5.81
N GLY A 394 -18.59 7.40 -5.95
CA GLY A 394 -17.72 6.99 -7.04
C GLY A 394 -17.42 5.47 -7.02
N PRO A 395 -16.99 4.90 -8.16
CA PRO A 395 -16.79 3.45 -8.31
C PRO A 395 -15.79 2.86 -7.32
N LEU A 396 -14.84 3.64 -6.82
CA LEU A 396 -13.82 3.23 -5.86
C LEU A 396 -14.10 3.71 -4.42
N SER A 397 -15.32 4.08 -4.12
CA SER A 397 -15.68 4.50 -2.76
C SER A 397 -15.36 3.41 -1.74
N GLY A 398 -14.63 3.76 -0.68
CA GLY A 398 -14.11 2.84 0.32
C GLY A 398 -12.74 2.26 0.01
N LEU A 399 -12.11 2.66 -1.10
CA LEU A 399 -10.69 2.41 -1.36
C LEU A 399 -9.86 3.57 -0.81
N ARG A 400 -8.80 3.26 -0.06
CA ARG A 400 -7.80 4.21 0.43
C ARG A 400 -6.52 4.08 -0.39
N VAL A 401 -6.02 5.20 -0.87
CA VAL A 401 -4.70 5.31 -1.53
C VAL A 401 -3.78 6.13 -0.64
N ILE A 402 -2.81 5.47 -0.04
CA ILE A 402 -1.76 6.10 0.76
C ILE A 402 -0.65 6.50 -0.21
N VAL A 403 -0.46 7.80 -0.33
CA VAL A 403 0.52 8.43 -1.23
C VAL A 403 1.84 8.57 -0.49
N THR A 404 2.90 8.08 -1.10
CA THR A 404 4.24 8.02 -0.52
C THR A 404 5.30 8.40 -1.55
N HIS A 405 6.58 8.34 -1.18
CA HIS A 405 7.75 8.59 -2.03
C HIS A 405 7.72 9.96 -2.71
N CYS A 406 7.12 10.96 -2.05
CA CYS A 406 7.10 12.32 -2.57
C CYS A 406 8.50 12.93 -2.52
N LYS A 407 8.97 13.50 -3.64
CA LYS A 407 10.28 14.14 -3.70
C LYS A 407 10.20 15.57 -3.18
N GLU A 408 11.17 15.93 -2.35
CA GLU A 408 11.26 17.28 -1.82
C GLU A 408 11.37 18.30 -2.96
N PRO A 409 10.57 19.38 -2.90
CA PRO A 409 10.63 20.43 -3.91
C PRO A 409 11.90 21.28 -3.75
N PRO A 410 12.32 22.00 -4.81
CA PRO A 410 13.43 22.92 -4.71
C PRO A 410 13.14 24.05 -3.70
N PRO A 411 14.17 24.64 -3.09
CA PRO A 411 14.01 25.78 -2.18
C PRO A 411 13.15 26.90 -2.82
N GLY A 412 12.21 27.43 -2.06
CA GLY A 412 11.32 28.50 -2.53
C GLY A 412 10.08 28.02 -3.30
N PHE A 413 9.86 26.73 -3.43
CA PHE A 413 8.62 26.19 -4.00
C PHE A 413 7.44 26.53 -3.10
N ASP A 414 6.36 27.09 -3.70
CA ASP A 414 5.15 27.46 -2.98
C ASP A 414 4.24 26.25 -2.80
N LEU A 415 4.12 25.74 -1.59
CA LEU A 415 3.20 24.66 -1.22
C LEU A 415 1.75 25.13 -1.07
N GLN A 416 1.44 26.40 -1.34
CA GLN A 416 0.07 26.99 -1.27
C GLN A 416 -0.62 26.71 0.08
N GLY A 417 0.16 26.77 1.16
CA GLY A 417 -0.33 26.55 2.53
C GLY A 417 -0.44 25.07 2.95
N ALA A 418 -0.07 24.12 2.10
CA ALA A 418 0.03 22.72 2.52
C ALA A 418 1.20 22.52 3.50
N PRO A 419 1.05 21.65 4.53
CA PRO A 419 2.09 21.42 5.54
C PRO A 419 3.34 20.73 4.98
N SER A 420 3.19 19.93 3.93
CA SER A 420 4.28 19.20 3.28
C SER A 420 4.03 19.03 1.78
N ILE A 421 5.05 18.61 1.04
CA ILE A 421 4.90 18.26 -0.38
C ILE A 421 3.92 17.09 -0.58
N ALA A 422 3.87 16.13 0.34
CA ALA A 422 2.93 15.02 0.28
C ALA A 422 1.47 15.51 0.44
N ASP A 423 1.21 16.42 1.38
CA ASP A 423 -0.10 17.05 1.54
C ASP A 423 -0.50 17.88 0.32
N TYR A 424 0.46 18.60 -0.28
CA TYR A 424 0.26 19.38 -1.50
C TYR A 424 -0.15 18.48 -2.67
N ILE A 425 0.58 17.39 -2.90
CA ILE A 425 0.28 16.39 -3.94
C ILE A 425 -1.09 15.77 -3.70
N VAL A 426 -1.39 15.35 -2.46
CA VAL A 426 -2.70 14.79 -2.09
C VAL A 426 -3.83 15.82 -2.30
N GLY A 427 -3.58 17.09 -2.03
CA GLY A 427 -4.50 18.18 -2.35
C GLY A 427 -4.82 18.24 -3.85
N GLN A 428 -3.79 18.17 -4.71
CA GLN A 428 -3.94 18.16 -6.16
C GLN A 428 -4.65 16.88 -6.66
N LEU A 429 -4.38 15.72 -6.06
CA LEU A 429 -5.07 14.48 -6.39
C LEU A 429 -6.58 14.58 -6.11
N LYS A 430 -6.98 15.15 -4.98
CA LYS A 430 -8.38 15.29 -4.56
C LYS A 430 -9.14 16.36 -5.34
N PHE A 431 -8.55 17.54 -5.42
CA PHE A 431 -9.26 18.74 -5.87
C PHE A 431 -8.90 19.16 -7.29
N GLY A 432 -7.90 18.50 -7.88
CA GLY A 432 -7.38 18.85 -9.20
C GLY A 432 -6.53 20.12 -9.19
N VAL A 433 -6.17 20.58 -10.40
CA VAL A 433 -5.38 21.79 -10.64
C VAL A 433 -6.03 22.56 -11.77
N LYS A 434 -6.76 23.61 -11.45
CA LYS A 434 -7.56 24.40 -12.43
C LYS A 434 -6.74 24.95 -13.57
N THR A 435 -5.52 25.43 -13.31
CA THR A 435 -4.61 26.01 -14.29
C THR A 435 -4.13 24.99 -15.34
N LEU A 436 -4.21 23.70 -15.01
CA LEU A 436 -3.87 22.60 -15.90
C LEU A 436 -5.09 21.86 -16.47
N GLY A 437 -6.30 22.38 -16.24
CA GLY A 437 -7.54 21.74 -16.67
C GLY A 437 -7.85 20.43 -15.95
N LEU A 438 -7.17 20.14 -14.84
CA LEU A 438 -7.38 18.95 -14.04
C LEU A 438 -8.49 19.21 -13.02
N GLY A 439 -9.69 18.66 -13.25
CA GLY A 439 -10.83 18.77 -12.33
C GLY A 439 -10.66 17.93 -11.05
N PRO A 440 -11.60 17.97 -10.10
CA PRO A 440 -11.63 17.12 -8.91
C PRO A 440 -11.60 15.62 -9.26
N ASP A 441 -11.21 14.78 -8.31
CA ASP A 441 -11.34 13.33 -8.47
C ASP A 441 -12.79 12.88 -8.31
N GLU A 442 -13.28 12.11 -9.28
CA GLU A 442 -14.66 11.59 -9.33
C GLU A 442 -14.73 10.09 -9.03
N THR A 443 -13.58 9.44 -8.81
CA THR A 443 -13.52 7.98 -8.60
C THR A 443 -14.02 7.57 -7.21
N GLY A 444 -14.05 8.48 -6.26
CA GLY A 444 -14.46 8.24 -4.88
C GLY A 444 -13.36 7.66 -3.98
N VAL A 445 -12.12 7.66 -4.44
CA VAL A 445 -10.94 7.22 -3.67
C VAL A 445 -10.65 8.18 -2.51
N GLU A 446 -10.27 7.64 -1.36
CA GLU A 446 -9.69 8.39 -0.25
C GLU A 446 -8.17 8.48 -0.41
N TYR A 447 -7.64 9.62 -0.90
CA TYR A 447 -6.19 9.86 -0.91
C TYR A 447 -5.71 10.35 0.46
N VAL A 448 -4.61 9.78 0.95
CA VAL A 448 -3.99 10.11 2.24
C VAL A 448 -2.49 10.29 2.04
N ALA A 449 -1.93 11.40 2.51
CA ALA A 449 -0.49 11.58 2.54
C ALA A 449 0.14 10.70 3.64
N ALA A 450 1.23 10.02 3.33
CA ALA A 450 2.05 9.36 4.34
C ALA A 450 3.05 10.34 4.95
N HIS A 451 3.20 10.29 6.27
CA HIS A 451 4.21 11.05 6.98
C HIS A 451 5.01 10.12 7.89
N GLN A 452 6.25 10.50 8.11
CA GLN A 452 7.15 9.77 9.01
C GLN A 452 6.54 9.70 10.43
N GLY A 453 6.43 8.50 10.98
CA GLY A 453 5.80 8.23 12.28
C GLY A 453 4.30 7.97 12.22
N ASP A 454 3.67 8.00 11.04
CA ASP A 454 2.26 7.60 10.91
C ASP A 454 2.08 6.10 11.20
N GLU A 455 0.94 5.80 11.83
CA GLU A 455 0.44 4.44 12.05
C GLU A 455 -0.84 4.25 11.24
N PHE A 456 -0.86 3.26 10.35
CA PHE A 456 -2.01 2.90 9.54
C PHE A 456 -2.56 1.54 9.93
N VAL A 457 -3.87 1.42 9.88
CA VAL A 457 -4.61 0.16 9.89
C VAL A 457 -5.06 -0.09 8.46
N LEU A 458 -4.62 -1.24 7.89
CA LEU A 458 -4.84 -1.62 6.49
C LEU A 458 -5.80 -2.81 6.40
#